data_e083d81e0bba424cc9e0925f2036d84d
#
_entry.id   e083d81e0bba424cc9e0925f2036d84d
#
_cell.length_a   1.000
_cell.length_b   1.000
_cell.length_c   1.000
_cell.angle_alpha   90.00
_cell.angle_beta   90.00
_cell.angle_gamma   90.00
#
_symmetry.space_group_name_H-M   'P 1'
#
loop_
_entity.id
_entity.type
_entity.pdbx_description
1 polymer ?
#
loop_
_entity_poly.entity_id
_entity_poly.type
_entity_poly.pdbx_seq_one_letter_code
_entity_poly.pdbx_strand_id
1 'polypeptide(L)'
;KELGLDYEAIFFDTGWEHPDTYDYIENFLPSVIGPIKRLVQKREMRTPELEELAQKYEDRIGWYSPMIRWIIFKGMFPSRVRRYCTQHLKVFPARDYLKAMEDEPINVVGIRAQESSSRAAMGEWEMSDTFDCEVWRPLHQWKIEDVIEIHQKYGVRPNPLYLGKNPSERVGCYPCIFARKSEIRTMAANFPDRIQLLADLEKDIEILAKARYAAKGETFESLGYHPPTWFQNPTSRPDPVTGKRAGDTWPIAKVVQWSRTRWGGKQYELFAASPGEQGCVRWGMCDTYGEDKE
;
A
#
# COMPACT_ATOMS: atom_id res chain seq x y z
N LYS A 1 0.54 -26.37 6.44
CA LYS A 1 -0.21 -27.54 6.97
C LYS A 1 0.37 -28.86 6.44
N GLU A 2 0.62 -29.00 5.12
CA GLU A 2 1.17 -30.23 4.53
C GLU A 2 2.54 -30.61 5.12
N LEU A 3 3.37 -29.65 5.45
CA LEU A 3 4.71 -29.90 6.01
C LEU A 3 4.71 -30.08 7.53
N GLY A 4 3.55 -29.97 8.20
CA GLY A 4 3.45 -30.09 9.66
C GLY A 4 4.25 -29.01 10.43
N LEU A 5 4.61 -27.91 9.79
CA LEU A 5 5.34 -26.82 10.43
C LEU A 5 4.42 -26.06 11.38
N ASP A 6 4.94 -25.73 12.54
CA ASP A 6 4.33 -24.77 13.45
C ASP A 6 4.61 -23.35 12.94
N TYR A 7 3.55 -22.54 12.80
CA TYR A 7 3.67 -21.17 12.30
C TYR A 7 2.57 -20.27 12.84
N GLU A 8 2.88 -19.00 12.98
CA GLU A 8 1.92 -17.96 13.27
C GLU A 8 1.80 -17.01 12.06
N ALA A 9 0.58 -16.83 11.56
CA ALA A 9 0.30 -15.89 10.49
C ALA A 9 0.08 -14.48 11.06
N ILE A 10 0.81 -13.47 10.54
CA ILE A 10 0.76 -12.11 11.05
C ILE A 10 0.35 -11.15 9.96
N PHE A 11 -0.62 -10.29 10.27
CA PHE A 11 -1.04 -9.17 9.44
C PHE A 11 -0.64 -7.84 10.10
N PHE A 12 0.24 -7.09 9.44
CA PHE A 12 0.62 -5.73 9.87
C PHE A 12 -0.39 -4.74 9.30
N ASP A 13 -1.34 -4.35 10.12
CA ASP A 13 -2.43 -3.48 9.73
C ASP A 13 -1.98 -2.02 9.73
N THR A 14 -2.03 -1.42 8.55
CA THR A 14 -1.71 0.00 8.38
C THR A 14 -2.92 0.91 8.55
N GLY A 15 -4.12 0.35 8.65
CA GLY A 15 -5.38 1.09 8.60
C GLY A 15 -5.61 1.77 7.25
N TRP A 16 -4.96 1.27 6.18
CA TRP A 16 -4.98 1.90 4.86
C TRP A 16 -5.21 0.90 3.72
N GLU A 17 -5.67 -0.30 4.02
CA GLU A 17 -6.06 -1.32 3.07
C GLU A 17 -7.50 -1.07 2.56
N HIS A 18 -7.88 -1.77 1.49
CA HIS A 18 -9.26 -1.75 0.98
C HIS A 18 -10.19 -2.57 1.91
N PRO A 19 -11.48 -2.19 2.07
CA PRO A 19 -12.44 -2.97 2.86
C PRO A 19 -12.49 -4.45 2.48
N ASP A 20 -12.52 -4.78 1.18
CA ASP A 20 -12.51 -6.18 0.70
C ASP A 20 -11.26 -6.95 1.12
N THR A 21 -10.14 -6.24 1.34
CA THR A 21 -8.92 -6.86 1.85
C THR A 21 -9.05 -7.20 3.32
N TYR A 22 -9.67 -6.34 4.12
CA TYR A 22 -9.99 -6.64 5.52
C TYR A 22 -10.95 -7.82 5.62
N ASP A 23 -12.04 -7.81 4.87
CA ASP A 23 -13.00 -8.92 4.84
C ASP A 23 -12.32 -10.24 4.44
N TYR A 24 -11.47 -10.22 3.44
CA TYR A 24 -10.71 -11.39 2.99
C TYR A 24 -9.77 -11.93 4.08
N ILE A 25 -9.08 -11.05 4.82
CA ILE A 25 -8.16 -11.44 5.90
C ILE A 25 -8.91 -11.89 7.15
N GLU A 26 -10.03 -11.28 7.49
CA GLU A 26 -10.76 -11.53 8.73
C GLU A 26 -11.73 -12.71 8.60
N ASN A 27 -12.41 -12.85 7.46
CA ASN A 27 -13.48 -13.80 7.28
C ASN A 27 -13.13 -15.01 6.41
N PHE A 28 -12.25 -14.86 5.42
CA PHE A 28 -11.93 -15.95 4.50
C PHE A 28 -10.62 -16.66 4.84
N LEU A 29 -9.51 -15.94 4.91
CA LEU A 29 -8.18 -16.56 5.09
C LEU A 29 -8.04 -17.42 6.34
N PRO A 30 -8.64 -17.07 7.51
CA PRO A 30 -8.53 -17.93 8.71
C PRO A 30 -9.09 -19.34 8.51
N SER A 31 -10.09 -19.50 7.64
CA SER A 31 -10.63 -20.84 7.29
C SER A 31 -9.62 -21.68 6.51
N VAL A 32 -8.69 -21.04 5.80
CA VAL A 32 -7.69 -21.72 4.95
C VAL A 32 -6.40 -21.99 5.71
N ILE A 33 -5.83 -20.94 6.33
CA ILE A 33 -4.49 -20.98 6.93
C ILE A 33 -4.49 -21.03 8.46
N GLY A 34 -5.63 -20.90 9.12
CA GLY A 34 -5.75 -20.78 10.56
C GLY A 34 -5.76 -19.32 11.02
N PRO A 35 -5.73 -19.08 12.34
CA PRO A 35 -5.82 -17.74 12.91
C PRO A 35 -4.74 -16.81 12.37
N ILE A 36 -5.12 -15.55 12.13
CA ILE A 36 -4.19 -14.49 11.72
C ILE A 36 -4.10 -13.48 12.84
N LYS A 37 -2.90 -13.27 13.36
CA LYS A 37 -2.66 -12.25 14.37
C LYS A 37 -2.54 -10.88 13.70
N ARG A 38 -3.40 -9.95 14.11
CA ARG A 38 -3.40 -8.57 13.62
C ARG A 38 -2.53 -7.70 14.53
N LEU A 39 -1.47 -7.12 13.98
CA LEU A 39 -0.62 -6.16 14.68
C LEU A 39 -0.91 -4.74 14.19
N VAL A 40 -1.39 -3.90 15.10
CA VAL A 40 -1.77 -2.51 14.84
C VAL A 40 -0.88 -1.59 15.65
N GLN A 41 -0.14 -0.72 15.00
CA GLN A 41 0.64 0.32 15.66
C GLN A 41 -0.29 1.44 16.14
N LYS A 42 -0.44 1.60 17.44
CA LYS A 42 -1.17 2.74 17.98
C LYS A 42 -0.33 4.02 17.92
N ARG A 43 -0.98 5.14 17.60
CA ARG A 43 -0.36 6.46 17.57
C ARG A 43 -1.26 7.49 18.18
N GLU A 44 -0.87 7.99 19.35
CA GLU A 44 -1.54 9.12 20.00
C GLU A 44 -1.13 10.44 19.34
N MET A 45 -2.06 11.35 19.24
CA MET A 45 -1.78 12.71 18.77
C MET A 45 -1.28 13.59 19.91
N ARG A 46 -0.54 14.64 19.55
CA ARG A 46 0.09 15.54 20.53
C ARG A 46 -0.85 16.58 21.09
N THR A 47 -1.90 16.90 20.35
CA THR A 47 -2.88 17.92 20.73
C THR A 47 -4.29 17.48 20.37
N PRO A 48 -5.33 18.03 21.05
CA PRO A 48 -6.72 17.73 20.73
C PRO A 48 -7.09 18.00 19.26
N GLU A 49 -6.60 19.09 18.68
CA GLU A 49 -6.90 19.46 17.29
C GLU A 49 -6.36 18.44 16.29
N LEU A 50 -5.19 17.86 16.58
CA LEU A 50 -4.64 16.77 15.75
C LEU A 50 -5.40 15.46 15.95
N GLU A 51 -5.93 15.22 17.17
CA GLU A 51 -6.79 14.07 17.45
C GLU A 51 -8.12 14.22 16.71
N GLU A 52 -8.76 15.38 16.75
CA GLU A 52 -9.99 15.68 16.00
C GLU A 52 -9.77 15.51 14.49
N LEU A 53 -8.64 15.98 13.97
CA LEU A 53 -8.30 15.82 12.56
C LEU A 53 -8.12 14.33 12.19
N ALA A 54 -7.49 13.54 13.05
CA ALA A 54 -7.34 12.10 12.82
C ALA A 54 -8.71 11.41 12.84
N GLN A 55 -9.54 11.70 13.83
CA GLN A 55 -10.88 11.14 13.99
C GLN A 55 -11.77 11.47 12.80
N LYS A 56 -11.74 12.71 12.28
CA LYS A 56 -12.47 13.12 11.07
C LYS A 56 -12.26 12.16 9.89
N TYR A 57 -11.03 11.68 9.69
CA TYR A 57 -10.72 10.76 8.59
C TYR A 57 -10.96 9.30 8.96
N GLU A 58 -10.77 8.92 10.22
CA GLU A 58 -11.09 7.59 10.72
C GLU A 58 -12.60 7.33 10.67
N ASP A 59 -13.44 8.30 10.99
CA ASP A 59 -14.91 8.22 10.84
C ASP A 59 -15.32 8.01 9.38
N ARG A 60 -14.64 8.65 8.44
CA ARG A 60 -14.93 8.51 6.99
C ARG A 60 -14.56 7.14 6.43
N ILE A 61 -13.54 6.49 6.98
CA ILE A 61 -13.14 5.16 6.55
C ILE A 61 -13.75 4.04 7.40
N GLY A 62 -14.26 4.37 8.58
CA GLY A 62 -14.96 3.44 9.47
C GLY A 62 -14.07 2.66 10.45
N TRP A 63 -12.76 2.99 10.55
CA TRP A 63 -11.83 2.31 11.46
C TRP A 63 -10.64 3.17 11.84
N TYR A 64 -9.92 2.75 12.90
CA TYR A 64 -8.65 3.34 13.31
C TYR A 64 -7.57 3.18 12.23
N SER A 65 -6.89 4.27 11.87
CA SER A 65 -5.88 4.26 10.82
C SER A 65 -4.51 4.76 11.29
N PRO A 66 -3.59 3.85 11.61
CA PRO A 66 -2.21 4.23 11.88
C PRO A 66 -1.60 5.07 10.76
N MET A 67 -1.92 4.80 9.50
CA MET A 67 -1.42 5.55 8.35
C MET A 67 -1.85 7.02 8.41
N ILE A 68 -3.14 7.31 8.61
CA ILE A 68 -3.68 8.67 8.73
C ILE A 68 -3.02 9.39 9.92
N ARG A 69 -2.95 8.71 11.06
CA ARG A 69 -2.33 9.27 12.26
C ARG A 69 -0.86 9.63 12.08
N TRP A 70 -0.09 8.78 11.39
CA TRP A 70 1.30 9.08 11.08
C TRP A 70 1.45 10.23 10.08
N ILE A 71 0.57 10.35 9.08
CA ILE A 71 0.54 11.47 8.14
C ILE A 71 0.30 12.78 8.89
N ILE A 72 -0.72 12.84 9.74
CA ILE A 72 -1.06 14.02 10.54
C ILE A 72 0.06 14.34 11.54
N PHE A 73 0.57 13.33 12.24
CA PHE A 73 1.67 13.52 13.19
C PHE A 73 2.92 14.10 12.52
N LYS A 74 3.26 13.63 11.33
CA LYS A 74 4.40 14.13 10.55
C LYS A 74 4.10 15.46 9.85
N GLY A 75 2.84 15.77 9.53
CA GLY A 75 2.44 16.89 8.66
C GLY A 75 2.93 16.71 7.23
N MET A 76 3.11 15.47 6.79
CA MET A 76 3.58 15.13 5.44
C MET A 76 3.18 13.71 5.07
N PHE A 77 3.03 13.45 3.78
CA PHE A 77 2.80 12.12 3.26
C PHE A 77 4.10 11.28 3.20
N PRO A 78 4.00 9.95 3.27
CA PRO A 78 5.14 9.10 2.97
C PRO A 78 5.54 9.26 1.50
N SER A 79 6.81 9.06 1.22
CA SER A 79 7.34 9.17 -0.15
C SER A 79 8.33 8.05 -0.44
N ARG A 80 8.80 7.97 -1.69
CA ARG A 80 9.84 6.99 -2.09
C ARG A 80 11.12 7.13 -1.27
N VAL A 81 11.46 8.34 -0.85
CA VAL A 81 12.65 8.65 -0.04
C VAL A 81 12.37 8.53 1.45
N ARG A 82 11.16 8.91 1.90
CA ARG A 82 10.76 8.90 3.31
C ARG A 82 9.68 7.85 3.54
N ARG A 83 10.09 6.59 3.56
CA ARG A 83 9.21 5.42 3.68
C ARG A 83 8.81 5.12 5.12
N TYR A 84 8.44 6.14 5.90
CA TYR A 84 8.05 5.95 7.29
C TYR A 84 6.83 5.04 7.46
N CYS A 85 5.96 4.94 6.46
CA CYS A 85 4.84 4.00 6.46
C CYS A 85 5.32 2.54 6.54
N THR A 86 6.39 2.16 5.80
CA THR A 86 6.98 0.83 5.91
C THR A 86 7.67 0.66 7.26
N GLN A 87 8.46 1.66 7.67
CA GLN A 87 9.27 1.59 8.87
C GLN A 87 8.41 1.48 10.14
N HIS A 88 7.48 2.41 10.32
CA HIS A 88 6.69 2.48 11.55
C HIS A 88 5.50 1.51 11.59
N LEU A 89 4.92 1.16 10.44
CA LEU A 89 3.71 0.34 10.41
C LEU A 89 3.97 -1.14 10.13
N LYS A 90 5.18 -1.51 9.68
CA LYS A 90 5.52 -2.91 9.36
C LYS A 90 6.83 -3.34 10.01
N VAL A 91 7.95 -2.66 9.74
CA VAL A 91 9.28 -3.10 10.19
C VAL A 91 9.43 -3.05 11.70
N PHE A 92 9.09 -1.92 12.32
CA PHE A 92 9.21 -1.80 13.79
C PHE A 92 8.25 -2.74 14.54
N PRO A 93 6.95 -2.81 14.19
CA PRO A 93 6.06 -3.81 14.81
C PRO A 93 6.53 -5.25 14.63
N ALA A 94 7.05 -5.61 13.45
CA ALA A 94 7.61 -6.94 13.21
C ALA A 94 8.83 -7.21 14.08
N ARG A 95 9.77 -6.27 14.10
CA ARG A 95 10.98 -6.38 14.93
C ARG A 95 10.64 -6.52 16.42
N ASP A 96 9.77 -5.64 16.93
CA ASP A 96 9.43 -5.62 18.35
C ASP A 96 8.67 -6.90 18.74
N TYR A 97 7.85 -7.42 17.82
CA TYR A 97 7.14 -8.68 18.00
C TYR A 97 8.10 -9.88 18.03
N LEU A 98 8.99 -9.99 17.04
CA LEU A 98 9.96 -11.08 16.95
C LEU A 98 10.92 -11.10 18.14
N LYS A 99 11.38 -9.93 18.59
CA LYS A 99 12.25 -9.79 19.78
C LYS A 99 11.57 -10.15 21.10
N ALA A 100 10.25 -10.13 21.15
CA ALA A 100 9.49 -10.52 22.33
C ALA A 100 9.21 -12.03 22.40
N MET A 101 9.55 -12.80 21.36
CA MET A 101 9.44 -14.26 21.37
C MET A 101 10.59 -14.87 22.18
N GLU A 102 10.28 -15.92 22.94
CA GLU A 102 11.27 -16.63 23.74
C GLU A 102 12.14 -17.57 22.90
N ASP A 103 11.59 -18.09 21.81
CA ASP A 103 12.27 -18.96 20.85
C ASP A 103 12.99 -18.15 19.78
N GLU A 104 13.87 -18.77 18.99
CA GLU A 104 14.51 -18.20 17.81
C GLU A 104 13.58 -18.34 16.58
N PRO A 105 12.74 -17.35 16.27
CA PRO A 105 11.78 -17.45 15.19
C PRO A 105 12.45 -17.28 13.84
N ILE A 106 11.93 -17.97 12.81
CA ILE A 106 12.24 -17.70 11.42
C ILE A 106 11.17 -16.75 10.86
N ASN A 107 11.59 -15.59 10.37
CA ASN A 107 10.68 -14.62 9.73
C ASN A 107 10.42 -15.02 8.26
N VAL A 108 9.25 -15.63 8.01
CA VAL A 108 8.86 -16.08 6.67
C VAL A 108 8.15 -14.95 5.91
N VAL A 109 8.67 -14.54 4.76
CA VAL A 109 8.13 -13.43 3.96
C VAL A 109 7.88 -13.82 2.50
N GLY A 110 6.71 -13.47 1.97
CA GLY A 110 6.29 -13.79 0.61
C GLY A 110 6.87 -12.86 -0.47
N ILE A 111 8.16 -12.55 -0.41
CA ILE A 111 8.85 -11.71 -1.39
C ILE A 111 9.22 -12.52 -2.63
N ARG A 112 8.96 -11.96 -3.83
CA ARG A 112 9.33 -12.56 -5.11
C ARG A 112 10.29 -11.68 -5.89
N ALA A 113 11.31 -12.29 -6.51
CA ALA A 113 12.30 -11.61 -7.35
C ALA A 113 11.66 -10.81 -8.50
N GLN A 114 10.56 -11.34 -9.07
CA GLN A 114 9.81 -10.71 -10.17
C GLN A 114 9.25 -9.32 -9.83
N GLU A 115 9.09 -8.97 -8.57
CA GLU A 115 8.41 -7.74 -8.17
C GLU A 115 9.27 -6.47 -8.31
N SER A 116 10.59 -6.58 -8.22
CA SER A 116 11.53 -5.47 -8.45
C SER A 116 12.99 -5.94 -8.49
N SER A 117 13.87 -5.14 -9.11
CA SER A 117 15.31 -5.41 -9.14
C SER A 117 15.94 -5.51 -7.76
N SER A 118 15.50 -4.68 -6.80
CA SER A 118 15.99 -4.76 -5.42
C SER A 118 15.57 -6.05 -4.73
N ARG A 119 14.38 -6.59 -5.02
CA ARG A 119 13.93 -7.87 -4.49
C ARG A 119 14.63 -9.04 -5.18
N ALA A 120 14.92 -8.93 -6.47
CA ALA A 120 15.68 -9.93 -7.20
C ALA A 120 17.12 -10.11 -6.68
N ALA A 121 17.70 -9.06 -6.09
CA ALA A 121 19.03 -9.10 -5.49
C ALA A 121 19.06 -9.69 -4.06
N MET A 122 17.90 -10.01 -3.47
CA MET A 122 17.83 -10.66 -2.15
C MET A 122 18.10 -12.15 -2.26
N GLY A 123 18.68 -12.76 -1.22
CA GLY A 123 18.78 -14.21 -1.10
C GLY A 123 17.44 -14.83 -0.66
N GLU A 124 17.31 -16.14 -0.89
CA GLU A 124 16.19 -16.91 -0.34
C GLU A 124 16.27 -16.95 1.20
N TRP A 125 17.47 -17.09 1.74
CA TRP A 125 17.77 -17.04 3.15
C TRP A 125 18.77 -15.94 3.46
N GLU A 126 18.57 -15.25 4.59
CA GLU A 126 19.55 -14.32 5.14
C GLU A 126 19.37 -14.17 6.65
N MET A 127 20.46 -13.88 7.38
CA MET A 127 20.38 -13.36 8.73
C MET A 127 20.07 -11.87 8.68
N SER A 128 19.09 -11.42 9.44
CA SER A 128 18.66 -10.02 9.42
C SER A 128 19.05 -9.29 10.69
N ASP A 129 19.96 -8.35 10.62
CA ASP A 129 20.31 -7.45 11.73
C ASP A 129 19.11 -6.63 12.24
N THR A 130 18.16 -6.33 11.36
CA THR A 130 16.96 -5.56 11.71
C THR A 130 16.02 -6.34 12.62
N PHE A 131 15.81 -7.61 12.32
CA PHE A 131 14.89 -8.49 13.03
C PHE A 131 15.57 -9.35 14.08
N ASP A 132 16.90 -9.46 14.02
CA ASP A 132 17.71 -10.31 14.88
C ASP A 132 17.31 -11.79 14.79
N CYS A 133 16.97 -12.23 13.58
CA CYS A 133 16.57 -13.60 13.27
C CYS A 133 16.80 -13.92 11.79
N GLU A 134 16.70 -15.19 11.44
CA GLU A 134 16.72 -15.64 10.05
C GLU A 134 15.46 -15.19 9.30
N VAL A 135 15.63 -14.78 8.05
CA VAL A 135 14.55 -14.43 7.12
C VAL A 135 14.55 -15.44 5.99
N TRP A 136 13.43 -16.12 5.82
CA TRP A 136 13.21 -17.06 4.72
C TRP A 136 12.21 -16.53 3.71
N ARG A 137 12.55 -16.62 2.42
CA ARG A 137 11.73 -16.16 1.28
C ARG A 137 11.40 -17.34 0.37
N PRO A 138 10.52 -18.26 0.78
CA PRO A 138 10.24 -19.49 0.02
C PRO A 138 9.69 -19.22 -1.39
N LEU A 139 9.08 -18.07 -1.61
CA LEU A 139 8.51 -17.68 -2.89
C LEU A 139 9.47 -16.84 -3.76
N HIS A 140 10.74 -16.70 -3.36
CA HIS A 140 11.67 -15.77 -4.03
C HIS A 140 11.77 -16.02 -5.53
N GLN A 141 11.89 -17.27 -5.95
CA GLN A 141 12.00 -17.65 -7.36
C GLN A 141 10.64 -17.78 -8.09
N TRP A 142 9.54 -17.64 -7.37
CA TRP A 142 8.21 -17.84 -7.97
C TRP A 142 7.81 -16.67 -8.87
N LYS A 143 7.15 -17.03 -9.98
CA LYS A 143 6.44 -16.09 -10.85
C LYS A 143 4.99 -15.95 -10.39
N ILE A 144 4.29 -15.00 -10.98
CA ILE A 144 2.86 -14.83 -10.67
C ILE A 144 2.03 -16.03 -11.11
N GLU A 145 2.46 -16.72 -12.17
CA GLU A 145 1.83 -17.93 -12.67
C GLU A 145 1.87 -19.07 -11.62
N ASP A 146 3.01 -19.24 -10.95
CA ASP A 146 3.16 -20.23 -9.87
C ASP A 146 2.21 -19.94 -8.68
N VAL A 147 2.01 -18.64 -8.36
CA VAL A 147 1.06 -18.22 -7.33
C VAL A 147 -0.37 -18.54 -7.75
N ILE A 148 -0.73 -18.31 -8.99
CA ILE A 148 -2.07 -18.63 -9.52
C ILE A 148 -2.30 -20.15 -9.50
N GLU A 149 -1.33 -20.92 -9.96
CA GLU A 149 -1.39 -22.38 -10.00
C GLU A 149 -1.62 -22.98 -8.59
N ILE A 150 -0.91 -22.47 -7.58
CA ILE A 150 -1.08 -22.98 -6.22
C ILE A 150 -2.46 -22.64 -5.64
N HIS A 151 -3.01 -21.46 -5.96
CA HIS A 151 -4.37 -21.10 -5.58
C HIS A 151 -5.40 -22.02 -6.22
N GLN A 152 -5.24 -22.32 -7.52
CA GLN A 152 -6.11 -23.25 -8.25
C GLN A 152 -5.99 -24.66 -7.70
N LYS A 153 -4.76 -25.17 -7.48
CA LYS A 153 -4.48 -26.49 -6.94
C LYS A 153 -5.21 -26.77 -5.61
N TYR A 154 -5.26 -25.78 -4.73
CA TYR A 154 -5.87 -25.90 -3.41
C TYR A 154 -7.29 -25.31 -3.32
N GLY A 155 -7.85 -24.83 -4.41
CA GLY A 155 -9.17 -24.22 -4.45
C GLY A 155 -9.27 -22.95 -3.56
N VAL A 156 -8.15 -22.23 -3.37
CA VAL A 156 -8.11 -21.04 -2.53
C VAL A 156 -8.45 -19.81 -3.36
N ARG A 157 -9.57 -19.19 -3.08
CA ARG A 157 -9.98 -17.95 -3.74
C ARG A 157 -8.95 -16.84 -3.50
N PRO A 158 -8.49 -16.10 -4.53
CA PRO A 158 -7.65 -14.93 -4.34
C PRO A 158 -8.44 -13.77 -3.73
N ASN A 159 -7.73 -12.71 -3.32
CA ASN A 159 -8.38 -11.49 -2.86
C ASN A 159 -9.35 -10.97 -3.95
N PRO A 160 -10.58 -10.56 -3.59
CA PRO A 160 -11.61 -10.11 -4.55
C PRO A 160 -11.16 -8.98 -5.48
N LEU A 161 -10.24 -8.13 -5.04
CA LEU A 161 -9.69 -7.05 -5.84
C LEU A 161 -8.91 -7.51 -7.08
N TYR A 162 -8.50 -8.77 -7.15
CA TYR A 162 -7.90 -9.35 -8.36
C TYR A 162 -8.94 -9.81 -9.39
N LEU A 163 -10.21 -9.79 -9.02
CA LEU A 163 -11.32 -10.29 -9.81
C LEU A 163 -12.21 -9.13 -10.27
N GLY A 164 -13.27 -9.44 -11.03
CA GLY A 164 -14.24 -8.43 -11.49
C GLY A 164 -13.84 -7.69 -12.76
N LYS A 165 -14.62 -6.66 -13.11
CA LYS A 165 -14.51 -5.94 -14.40
C LYS A 165 -13.24 -5.08 -14.53
N ASN A 166 -12.73 -4.54 -13.42
CA ASN A 166 -11.53 -3.70 -13.39
C ASN A 166 -10.59 -4.22 -12.29
N PRO A 167 -9.92 -5.36 -12.51
CA PRO A 167 -9.12 -6.00 -11.50
C PRO A 167 -7.88 -5.17 -11.15
N SER A 168 -7.49 -5.22 -9.90
CA SER A 168 -6.23 -4.65 -9.46
C SER A 168 -5.04 -5.50 -9.94
N GLU A 169 -3.98 -4.87 -10.44
CA GLU A 169 -2.75 -5.59 -10.81
C GLU A 169 -2.04 -6.15 -9.57
N ARG A 170 -2.19 -5.47 -8.44
CA ARG A 170 -1.70 -5.92 -7.13
C ARG A 170 -2.60 -5.39 -6.01
N VAL A 171 -2.67 -6.13 -4.93
CA VAL A 171 -3.35 -5.75 -3.70
C VAL A 171 -2.32 -5.28 -2.66
N GLY A 172 -2.66 -4.25 -1.92
CA GLY A 172 -1.83 -3.66 -0.87
C GLY A 172 -2.47 -2.38 -0.35
N CYS A 173 -1.66 -1.46 0.16
CA CYS A 173 -2.14 -0.15 0.61
C CYS A 173 -2.99 0.54 -0.47
N TYR A 174 -4.05 1.22 -0.06
CA TYR A 174 -5.10 1.75 -0.93
C TYR A 174 -5.21 3.28 -0.86
N PRO A 175 -4.47 3.98 -1.75
CA PRO A 175 -3.40 3.51 -2.64
C PRO A 175 -2.04 3.38 -1.97
N CYS A 176 -1.13 2.64 -2.60
CA CYS A 176 0.28 2.66 -2.25
C CYS A 176 0.96 3.91 -2.84
N ILE A 177 1.95 4.46 -2.13
CA ILE A 177 2.80 5.55 -2.67
C ILE A 177 3.59 5.15 -3.92
N PHE A 178 3.70 3.85 -4.17
CA PHE A 178 4.31 3.26 -5.37
C PHE A 178 3.27 2.80 -6.40
N ALA A 179 2.01 3.24 -6.27
CA ALA A 179 0.98 2.85 -7.22
C ALA A 179 1.38 3.24 -8.64
N ARG A 180 1.15 2.30 -9.56
CA ARG A 180 1.40 2.50 -10.99
C ARG A 180 0.28 3.33 -11.62
N LYS A 181 0.54 3.82 -12.80
CA LYS A 181 -0.42 4.62 -13.57
C LYS A 181 -1.75 3.90 -13.79
N SER A 182 -1.70 2.62 -14.13
CA SER A 182 -2.88 1.74 -14.27
C SER A 182 -3.64 1.59 -12.96
N GLU A 183 -2.95 1.34 -11.84
CA GLU A 183 -3.57 1.19 -10.52
C GLU A 183 -4.29 2.47 -10.07
N ILE A 184 -3.70 3.65 -10.33
CA ILE A 184 -4.33 4.94 -10.02
C ILE A 184 -5.58 5.14 -10.88
N ARG A 185 -5.53 4.80 -12.17
CA ARG A 185 -6.67 4.88 -13.09
C ARG A 185 -7.81 3.97 -12.65
N THR A 186 -7.51 2.71 -12.34
CA THR A 186 -8.47 1.73 -11.84
C THR A 186 -9.11 2.20 -10.52
N MET A 187 -8.30 2.66 -9.58
CA MET A 187 -8.81 3.20 -8.32
C MET A 187 -9.73 4.40 -8.53
N ALA A 188 -9.35 5.33 -9.40
CA ALA A 188 -10.17 6.51 -9.69
C ALA A 188 -11.48 6.19 -10.43
N ALA A 189 -11.51 5.07 -11.17
CA ALA A 189 -12.72 4.61 -11.83
C ALA A 189 -13.67 3.87 -10.89
N ASN A 190 -13.12 3.00 -10.03
CA ASN A 190 -13.93 2.13 -9.16
C ASN A 190 -14.27 2.77 -7.81
N PHE A 191 -13.42 3.67 -7.31
CA PHE A 191 -13.49 4.18 -5.94
C PHE A 191 -13.30 5.71 -5.88
N PRO A 192 -14.20 6.49 -6.50
CA PRO A 192 -14.09 7.96 -6.54
C PRO A 192 -14.09 8.59 -5.15
N ASP A 193 -14.79 8.01 -4.18
CA ASP A 193 -14.83 8.52 -2.80
C ASP A 193 -13.44 8.44 -2.13
N ARG A 194 -12.62 7.44 -2.50
CA ARG A 194 -11.26 7.33 -2.01
C ARG A 194 -10.36 8.44 -2.58
N ILE A 195 -10.59 8.82 -3.84
CA ILE A 195 -9.89 9.95 -4.46
C ILE A 195 -10.28 11.25 -3.76
N GLN A 196 -11.57 11.43 -3.44
CA GLN A 196 -12.05 12.61 -2.72
C GLN A 196 -11.48 12.68 -1.30
N LEU A 197 -11.44 11.56 -0.59
CA LEU A 197 -10.81 11.49 0.74
C LEU A 197 -9.34 11.92 0.69
N LEU A 198 -8.59 11.45 -0.31
CA LEU A 198 -7.19 11.84 -0.50
C LEU A 198 -7.05 13.34 -0.80
N ALA A 199 -7.93 13.89 -1.65
CA ALA A 199 -7.89 15.30 -2.01
C ALA A 199 -8.15 16.21 -0.79
N ASP A 200 -9.07 15.80 0.08
CA ASP A 200 -9.36 16.53 1.32
C ASP A 200 -8.21 16.40 2.32
N LEU A 201 -7.66 15.20 2.46
CA LEU A 201 -6.50 14.97 3.33
C LEU A 201 -5.28 15.77 2.87
N GLU A 202 -5.03 15.88 1.56
CA GLU A 202 -3.94 16.72 1.01
C GLU A 202 -4.11 18.19 1.43
N LYS A 203 -5.34 18.75 1.35
CA LYS A 203 -5.64 20.12 1.76
C LYS A 203 -5.40 20.33 3.27
N ASP A 204 -5.91 19.43 4.09
CA ASP A 204 -5.77 19.56 5.54
C ASP A 204 -4.30 19.41 5.98
N ILE A 205 -3.54 18.51 5.35
CA ILE A 205 -2.11 18.37 5.64
C ILE A 205 -1.30 19.56 5.11
N GLU A 206 -1.69 20.18 4.00
CA GLU A 206 -1.07 21.42 3.53
C GLU A 206 -1.27 22.55 4.53
N ILE A 207 -2.51 22.73 5.06
CA ILE A 207 -2.81 23.73 6.09
C ILE A 207 -1.98 23.47 7.35
N LEU A 208 -1.94 22.23 7.82
CA LEU A 208 -1.14 21.83 8.98
C LEU A 208 0.36 22.10 8.78
N ALA A 209 0.89 21.77 7.62
CA ALA A 209 2.30 21.99 7.31
C ALA A 209 2.62 23.49 7.22
N LYS A 210 1.78 24.31 6.58
CA LYS A 210 1.93 25.76 6.54
C LYS A 210 1.95 26.36 7.94
N ALA A 211 1.04 25.97 8.82
CA ALA A 211 1.01 26.45 10.20
C ALA A 211 2.30 26.09 10.97
N ARG A 212 2.83 24.88 10.76
CA ARG A 212 4.08 24.44 11.40
C ARG A 212 5.31 25.21 10.91
N TYR A 213 5.39 25.55 9.61
CA TYR A 213 6.47 26.35 9.07
C TYR A 213 6.33 27.82 9.51
N ALA A 214 5.13 28.39 9.47
CA ALA A 214 4.87 29.75 9.93
C ALA A 214 5.26 29.95 11.41
N ALA A 215 5.01 28.96 12.26
CA ALA A 215 5.45 28.99 13.66
C ALA A 215 6.99 29.07 13.85
N LYS A 216 7.75 28.79 12.77
CA LYS A 216 9.22 28.92 12.74
C LYS A 216 9.69 30.14 11.93
N GLY A 217 8.77 30.95 11.44
CA GLY A 217 9.07 32.06 10.53
C GLY A 217 9.45 31.63 9.11
N GLU A 218 9.05 30.43 8.71
CA GLU A 218 9.39 29.83 7.41
C GLU A 218 8.14 29.65 6.53
N THR A 219 8.34 29.55 5.22
CA THR A 219 7.29 29.18 4.24
C THR A 219 7.80 28.06 3.34
N PHE A 220 6.91 27.45 2.55
CA PHE A 220 7.34 26.46 1.55
C PHE A 220 8.33 27.08 0.55
N GLU A 221 8.06 28.30 0.10
CA GLU A 221 8.85 29.01 -0.87
C GLU A 221 10.24 29.35 -0.33
N SER A 222 10.32 29.81 0.94
CA SER A 222 11.61 30.15 1.58
C SER A 222 12.52 28.92 1.75
N LEU A 223 11.93 27.73 1.84
CA LEU A 223 12.65 26.46 2.00
C LEU A 223 12.83 25.71 0.67
N GLY A 224 12.27 26.22 -0.44
CA GLY A 224 12.26 25.50 -1.71
C GLY A 224 11.45 24.19 -1.65
N TYR A 225 10.43 24.13 -0.82
CA TYR A 225 9.56 22.97 -0.65
C TYR A 225 8.26 23.16 -1.43
N HIS A 226 7.62 22.05 -1.75
CA HIS A 226 6.29 22.02 -2.35
C HIS A 226 5.25 21.59 -1.30
N PRO A 227 3.97 21.96 -1.48
CA PRO A 227 2.89 21.48 -0.64
C PRO A 227 2.89 19.94 -0.56
N PRO A 228 2.62 19.37 0.61
CA PRO A 228 2.60 17.93 0.77
C PRO A 228 1.42 17.29 0.02
N THR A 229 1.71 16.32 -0.83
CA THR A 229 0.70 15.53 -1.55
C THR A 229 1.01 14.05 -1.44
N TRP A 230 0.01 13.18 -1.70
CA TRP A 230 0.19 11.74 -1.65
C TRP A 230 1.21 11.24 -2.68
N PHE A 231 1.18 11.81 -3.87
CA PHE A 231 2.11 11.47 -4.94
C PHE A 231 3.08 12.59 -5.25
N GLN A 232 4.32 12.23 -5.50
CA GLN A 232 5.26 13.10 -6.18
C GLN A 232 4.90 13.17 -7.67
N ASN A 233 5.39 14.22 -8.36
CA ASN A 233 5.22 14.34 -9.79
C ASN A 233 5.76 13.08 -10.51
N PRO A 234 4.89 12.27 -11.14
CA PRO A 234 5.30 11.02 -11.77
C PRO A 234 6.11 11.24 -13.06
N THR A 235 6.09 12.45 -13.62
CA THR A 235 6.83 12.81 -14.84
C THR A 235 8.17 13.47 -14.54
N SER A 236 8.50 13.73 -13.28
CA SER A 236 9.78 14.30 -12.86
C SER A 236 10.93 13.37 -13.28
N ARG A 237 11.88 13.95 -14.02
CA ARG A 237 13.10 13.23 -14.42
C ARG A 237 14.23 13.57 -13.46
N PRO A 238 15.18 12.66 -13.24
CA PRO A 238 16.41 12.98 -12.53
C PRO A 238 17.14 14.11 -13.28
N ASP A 239 17.69 15.04 -12.52
CA ASP A 239 18.64 16.01 -13.05
C ASP A 239 19.83 15.27 -13.68
N PRO A 240 20.22 15.57 -14.91
CA PRO A 240 21.24 14.80 -15.62
C PRO A 240 22.64 14.89 -14.99
N VAL A 241 22.92 15.94 -14.20
CA VAL A 241 24.21 16.15 -13.56
C VAL A 241 24.24 15.57 -12.16
N THR A 242 23.20 15.84 -11.36
CA THR A 242 23.18 15.45 -9.95
C THR A 242 22.48 14.10 -9.69
N GLY A 243 21.77 13.56 -10.68
CA GLY A 243 20.93 12.36 -10.54
C GLY A 243 19.71 12.54 -9.63
N LYS A 244 19.52 13.73 -9.04
CA LYS A 244 18.43 14.01 -8.11
C LYS A 244 17.17 14.39 -8.89
N ARG A 245 16.03 13.89 -8.44
CA ARG A 245 14.73 14.34 -8.95
C ARG A 245 14.30 15.59 -8.20
N ALA A 246 13.72 16.54 -8.92
CA ALA A 246 13.00 17.64 -8.29
C ALA A 246 11.95 17.06 -7.32
N GLY A 247 11.88 17.65 -6.14
CA GLY A 247 10.92 17.22 -5.10
C GLY A 247 9.50 17.72 -5.34
N ASP A 248 9.15 18.12 -6.59
CA ASP A 248 7.85 18.62 -6.94
C ASP A 248 6.74 17.58 -6.75
N THR A 249 5.60 18.04 -6.31
CA THR A 249 4.45 17.24 -5.95
C THR A 249 3.25 17.58 -6.82
N TRP A 250 2.35 16.61 -7.00
CA TRP A 250 1.11 16.81 -7.73
C TRP A 250 -0.08 16.43 -6.84
N PRO A 251 -1.09 17.33 -6.74
CA PRO A 251 -2.36 16.97 -6.10
C PRO A 251 -2.98 15.73 -6.75
N ILE A 252 -3.68 14.92 -5.96
CA ILE A 252 -4.27 13.65 -6.42
C ILE A 252 -5.15 13.85 -7.66
N ALA A 253 -5.89 14.94 -7.76
CA ALA A 253 -6.71 15.24 -8.92
C ALA A 253 -5.89 15.32 -10.21
N LYS A 254 -4.72 15.97 -10.17
CA LYS A 254 -3.78 16.06 -11.31
C LYS A 254 -3.17 14.70 -11.65
N VAL A 255 -2.86 13.90 -10.64
CA VAL A 255 -2.33 12.55 -10.83
C VAL A 255 -3.37 11.62 -11.46
N VAL A 256 -4.64 11.72 -11.05
CA VAL A 256 -5.76 11.00 -11.67
C VAL A 256 -5.93 11.41 -13.12
N GLN A 257 -5.90 12.73 -13.42
CA GLN A 257 -5.98 13.22 -14.80
C GLN A 257 -4.84 12.65 -15.64
N TRP A 258 -3.60 12.70 -15.15
CA TRP A 258 -2.44 12.13 -15.81
C TRP A 258 -2.58 10.60 -16.02
N SER A 259 -3.17 9.88 -15.05
CA SER A 259 -3.34 8.43 -15.16
C SER A 259 -4.22 8.00 -16.33
N ARG A 260 -5.11 8.86 -16.79
CA ARG A 260 -6.01 8.65 -17.94
C ARG A 260 -5.36 8.92 -19.29
N THR A 261 -4.11 9.43 -19.32
CA THR A 261 -3.40 9.74 -20.56
C THR A 261 -2.58 8.53 -21.04
N ARG A 262 -2.32 8.45 -22.36
CA ARG A 262 -1.54 7.35 -22.95
C ARG A 262 -0.03 7.56 -22.76
N TRP A 263 0.48 8.71 -23.15
CA TRP A 263 1.91 9.04 -23.14
C TRP A 263 2.16 10.41 -22.51
N GLY A 264 3.10 10.47 -21.55
CA GLY A 264 3.63 11.73 -21.02
C GLY A 264 2.62 12.76 -20.51
N GLY A 265 1.37 12.38 -20.27
CA GLY A 265 0.32 13.29 -19.82
C GLY A 265 -0.34 14.12 -20.93
N LYS A 266 -0.07 13.87 -22.19
CA LYS A 266 -0.52 14.71 -23.30
C LYS A 266 -1.62 14.10 -24.17
N GLN A 267 -1.76 12.78 -24.19
CA GLN A 267 -2.74 12.09 -25.04
C GLN A 267 -3.64 11.20 -24.21
N TYR A 268 -4.94 11.44 -24.27
CA TYR A 268 -5.96 10.57 -23.66
C TYR A 268 -6.17 9.31 -24.48
N GLU A 269 -6.44 8.20 -23.83
CA GLU A 269 -6.85 6.98 -24.53
C GLU A 269 -8.27 7.15 -25.02
N LEU A 270 -8.43 7.10 -26.36
CA LEU A 270 -9.74 7.12 -27.01
C LEU A 270 -10.46 5.78 -26.90
N PHE A 271 -9.68 4.69 -26.76
CA PHE A 271 -10.18 3.34 -26.55
C PHE A 271 -9.36 2.73 -25.40
N ALA A 272 -9.92 2.70 -24.22
CA ALA A 272 -9.38 1.85 -23.18
C ALA A 272 -9.59 0.40 -23.59
N ALA A 273 -8.52 -0.35 -23.82
CA ALA A 273 -8.63 -1.80 -23.84
C ALA A 273 -9.26 -2.19 -22.49
N SER A 274 -10.40 -2.85 -22.52
CA SER A 274 -11.16 -3.22 -21.32
C SER A 274 -10.25 -4.06 -20.42
N PRO A 275 -9.87 -3.58 -19.23
CA PRO A 275 -9.09 -4.40 -18.29
C PRO A 275 -9.86 -5.61 -17.79
N GLY A 276 -11.17 -5.65 -18.05
CA GLY A 276 -12.12 -6.57 -17.45
C GLY A 276 -11.94 -8.05 -17.80
N GLU A 277 -11.30 -8.34 -18.91
CA GLU A 277 -11.12 -9.74 -19.32
C GLU A 277 -9.91 -10.43 -18.69
N GLN A 278 -9.00 -9.67 -18.07
CA GLN A 278 -7.75 -10.24 -17.57
C GLN A 278 -7.84 -10.82 -16.14
N GLY A 279 -8.72 -10.29 -15.28
CA GLY A 279 -8.78 -10.69 -13.88
C GLY A 279 -9.29 -12.13 -13.69
N CYS A 280 -10.54 -12.39 -14.02
CA CYS A 280 -11.16 -13.71 -13.85
C CYS A 280 -10.50 -14.76 -14.76
N VAL A 281 -10.21 -14.41 -16.01
CA VAL A 281 -9.52 -15.30 -16.98
C VAL A 281 -8.14 -15.69 -16.45
N ARG A 282 -7.37 -14.73 -15.94
CA ARG A 282 -6.03 -14.99 -15.42
C ARG A 282 -6.04 -15.93 -14.21
N TRP A 283 -7.07 -15.84 -13.35
CA TRP A 283 -7.19 -16.70 -12.18
C TRP A 283 -7.95 -17.99 -12.45
N GLY A 284 -8.52 -18.17 -13.67
CA GLY A 284 -9.31 -19.35 -14.02
C GLY A 284 -10.60 -19.50 -13.23
N MET A 285 -11.19 -18.39 -12.76
CA MET A 285 -12.34 -18.36 -11.87
C MET A 285 -13.53 -17.57 -12.45
N CYS A 286 -13.68 -17.55 -13.77
CA CYS A 286 -14.74 -16.78 -14.42
C CYS A 286 -16.16 -17.27 -14.09
N ASP A 287 -16.33 -18.55 -13.80
CA ASP A 287 -17.64 -19.16 -13.60
C ASP A 287 -18.19 -19.02 -12.17
N THR A 288 -17.37 -18.58 -11.22
CA THR A 288 -17.77 -18.54 -9.80
C THR A 288 -18.22 -17.17 -9.31
N TYR A 289 -18.19 -16.11 -10.14
CA TYR A 289 -18.42 -14.72 -9.73
C TYR A 289 -19.63 -14.05 -10.38
N GLY A 290 -20.44 -14.80 -11.14
CA GLY A 290 -21.56 -14.27 -11.93
C GLY A 290 -22.93 -14.29 -11.26
N GLU A 291 -23.14 -15.05 -10.18
CA GLU A 291 -24.51 -15.36 -9.72
C GLU A 291 -24.94 -14.74 -8.37
N ASP A 292 -24.10 -14.08 -7.62
CA ASP A 292 -24.45 -13.65 -6.25
C ASP A 292 -24.61 -12.13 -6.04
N LYS A 293 -24.91 -11.34 -7.06
CA LYS A 293 -25.30 -9.94 -6.87
C LYS A 293 -26.40 -9.53 -7.87
N GLU A 294 -27.63 -9.98 -7.64
CA GLU A 294 -28.84 -9.23 -7.90
C GLU A 294 -29.41 -8.62 -6.62
#